data_887de27cf3e4bcae2618eea130455439
#
_entry.id   887de27cf3e4bcae2618eea130455439
#
_cell.length_a   1.000
_cell.length_b   1.000
_cell.length_c   1.000
_cell.angle_alpha   90.00
_cell.angle_beta   90.00
_cell.angle_gamma   90.00
#
_symmetry.space_group_name_H-M   'P 1'
#
loop_
_entity.id
_entity.type
_entity.pdbx_description
1 polymer ?
#
loop_
_entity_poly.entity_id
_entity_poly.type
_entity_poly.pdbx_seq_one_letter_code
_entity_poly.pdbx_strand_id
1 'polypeptide(L)'
;MMDKAKGLHTHKPYYYNRELSWLKFNERVLDEAIDKEVPLCERLSFVSIFQSNLDEFFMVRVGTLTDQMIFSADARDNKTQMTAKEQLSEIFTSVGELLRKKDRAYLNLMSEIGEYGIELISFNDIEFADAVYLENYFKHSIMPLLSPQIVGKKQPFPFLRNKEIYAVALLKSKNNEKLGIVPCSSEVFKRLIPIPSDKNKYMLVEELILHFMPQIFSKYTIKSKSLIRIIRNADIDV
;
A
#
# COMPACT_ATOMS: atom_id res chain seq x y z
N MET A 1 11.68 44.08 -38.43
CA MET A 1 12.22 43.37 -37.28
C MET A 1 11.22 43.54 -36.14
N MET A 2 10.33 42.59 -35.95
CA MET A 2 9.36 42.60 -34.84
C MET A 2 9.76 41.49 -33.89
N ASP A 3 10.16 41.93 -32.72
CA ASP A 3 10.62 41.08 -31.61
C ASP A 3 9.42 40.29 -31.07
N LYS A 4 9.46 38.94 -31.22
CA LYS A 4 8.49 38.07 -30.60
C LYS A 4 8.84 37.96 -29.12
N ALA A 5 8.22 38.78 -28.29
CA ALA A 5 8.22 38.64 -26.86
C ALA A 5 7.72 37.25 -26.49
N LYS A 6 8.62 36.38 -26.04
CA LYS A 6 8.31 35.12 -25.34
C LYS A 6 7.50 35.50 -24.10
N GLY A 7 6.21 35.17 -24.13
CA GLY A 7 5.34 35.34 -22.95
C GLY A 7 5.89 34.53 -21.79
N LEU A 8 6.46 35.20 -20.81
CA LEU A 8 6.66 34.66 -19.47
C LEU A 8 5.30 34.29 -18.93
N HIS A 9 5.04 32.99 -18.80
CA HIS A 9 3.90 32.48 -18.04
C HIS A 9 4.11 32.84 -16.56
N THR A 10 3.58 34.01 -16.17
CA THR A 10 3.61 34.41 -14.76
C THR A 10 2.66 33.50 -14.00
N HIS A 11 3.18 32.55 -13.24
CA HIS A 11 2.46 31.88 -12.18
C HIS A 11 1.80 32.97 -11.33
N LYS A 12 0.48 32.97 -11.23
CA LYS A 12 -0.22 33.88 -10.34
C LYS A 12 0.09 33.45 -8.90
N PRO A 13 0.90 34.19 -8.13
CA PRO A 13 1.41 33.72 -6.84
C PRO A 13 0.35 33.59 -5.74
N TYR A 14 -0.91 33.93 -6.09
CA TYR A 14 -2.05 33.92 -5.17
C TYR A 14 -2.85 32.62 -5.15
N TYR A 15 -2.58 31.70 -6.09
CA TYR A 15 -3.31 30.44 -6.18
C TYR A 15 -2.41 29.27 -5.92
N TYR A 16 -2.84 28.40 -5.03
CA TYR A 16 -2.21 27.13 -4.79
C TYR A 16 -2.93 26.04 -5.60
N ASN A 17 -2.19 25.06 -6.12
CA ASN A 17 -2.81 23.98 -6.88
C ASN A 17 -3.79 23.20 -5.99
N ARG A 18 -4.97 22.86 -6.54
CA ARG A 18 -6.05 22.22 -5.80
C ARG A 18 -5.63 20.87 -5.23
N GLU A 19 -4.91 20.06 -6.01
CA GLU A 19 -4.52 18.71 -5.61
C GLU A 19 -3.42 18.76 -4.54
N LEU A 20 -2.46 19.67 -4.66
CA LEU A 20 -1.45 19.90 -3.62
C LEU A 20 -2.08 20.49 -2.35
N SER A 21 -3.08 21.35 -2.47
CA SER A 21 -3.86 21.86 -1.34
C SER A 21 -4.59 20.73 -0.61
N TRP A 22 -5.14 19.78 -1.36
CA TRP A 22 -5.79 18.61 -0.79
C TRP A 22 -4.78 17.72 -0.01
N LEU A 23 -3.57 17.52 -0.53
CA LEU A 23 -2.52 16.81 0.20
C LEU A 23 -2.15 17.50 1.52
N LYS A 24 -2.12 18.86 1.55
CA LYS A 24 -1.93 19.63 2.78
C LYS A 24 -3.09 19.47 3.77
N PHE A 25 -4.32 19.31 3.29
CA PHE A 25 -5.44 18.95 4.15
C PHE A 25 -5.24 17.56 4.76
N ASN A 26 -4.89 16.55 3.94
CA ASN A 26 -4.67 15.19 4.43
C ASN A 26 -3.43 15.09 5.35
N GLU A 27 -2.44 15.96 5.16
CA GLU A 27 -1.32 16.10 6.11
C GLU A 27 -1.81 16.47 7.51
N ARG A 28 -2.75 17.42 7.63
CA ARG A 28 -3.33 17.79 8.94
C ARG A 28 -4.09 16.64 9.60
N VAL A 29 -4.74 15.77 8.81
CA VAL A 29 -5.32 14.53 9.35
C VAL A 29 -4.24 13.63 9.96
N LEU A 30 -3.05 13.57 9.34
CA LEU A 30 -1.93 12.83 9.88
C LEU A 30 -1.30 13.51 11.11
N ASP A 31 -1.38 14.84 11.22
CA ASP A 31 -0.90 15.58 12.39
C ASP A 31 -1.66 15.18 13.65
N GLU A 32 -2.98 14.91 13.57
CA GLU A 32 -3.78 14.38 14.69
C GLU A 32 -3.25 13.02 15.18
N ALA A 33 -2.67 12.21 14.31
CA ALA A 33 -2.05 10.95 14.70
C ALA A 33 -0.75 11.13 15.51
N ILE A 34 -0.14 12.29 15.41
CA ILE A 34 1.14 12.62 16.08
C ILE A 34 0.90 13.41 17.36
N ASP A 35 -0.24 14.11 17.47
CA ASP A 35 -0.59 14.90 18.63
C ASP A 35 -0.85 14.01 19.85
N LYS A 36 -0.08 14.21 20.92
CA LYS A 36 -0.17 13.42 22.15
C LYS A 36 -1.38 13.76 23.03
N GLU A 37 -2.05 14.87 22.77
CA GLU A 37 -3.31 15.20 23.43
C GLU A 37 -4.48 14.33 22.91
N VAL A 38 -4.33 13.72 21.74
CA VAL A 38 -5.29 12.78 21.17
C VAL A 38 -5.07 11.38 21.76
N PRO A 39 -6.12 10.67 22.20
CA PRO A 39 -6.01 9.32 22.76
C PRO A 39 -5.35 8.33 21.78
N LEU A 40 -4.54 7.39 22.29
CA LEU A 40 -3.69 6.49 21.51
C LEU A 40 -4.44 5.73 20.41
N CYS A 41 -5.61 5.16 20.71
CA CYS A 41 -6.40 4.43 19.71
C CYS A 41 -6.98 5.34 18.63
N GLU A 42 -7.36 6.58 18.99
CA GLU A 42 -7.81 7.58 18.04
C GLU A 42 -6.67 8.02 17.10
N ARG A 43 -5.46 8.17 17.63
CA ARG A 43 -4.25 8.46 16.84
C ARG A 43 -4.01 7.37 15.80
N LEU A 44 -4.16 6.09 16.17
CA LEU A 44 -4.06 4.98 15.22
C LEU A 44 -5.18 5.05 14.15
N SER A 45 -6.39 5.45 14.55
CA SER A 45 -7.51 5.66 13.61
C SER A 45 -7.20 6.78 12.61
N PHE A 46 -6.56 7.88 13.04
CA PHE A 46 -6.15 8.95 12.13
C PHE A 46 -5.10 8.51 11.10
N VAL A 47 -4.18 7.61 11.46
CA VAL A 47 -3.27 6.98 10.46
C VAL A 47 -4.06 6.22 9.40
N SER A 48 -5.08 5.47 9.81
CA SER A 48 -5.96 4.70 8.91
C SER A 48 -6.78 5.63 7.99
N ILE A 49 -7.35 6.71 8.57
CA ILE A 49 -8.10 7.73 7.81
C ILE A 49 -7.19 8.39 6.77
N PHE A 50 -5.98 8.81 7.17
CA PHE A 50 -5.00 9.38 6.26
C PHE A 50 -4.73 8.46 5.06
N GLN A 51 -4.51 7.16 5.32
CA GLN A 51 -4.24 6.19 4.26
C GLN A 51 -5.46 5.96 3.36
N SER A 52 -6.66 5.87 3.94
CA SER A 52 -7.90 5.70 3.19
C SER A 52 -8.17 6.90 2.27
N ASN A 53 -7.97 8.11 2.77
CA ASN A 53 -8.09 9.34 2.01
C ASN A 53 -7.06 9.37 0.85
N LEU A 54 -5.82 8.95 1.11
CA LEU A 54 -4.77 8.89 0.09
C LEU A 54 -5.10 7.86 -1.00
N ASP A 55 -5.63 6.69 -0.62
CA ASP A 55 -6.09 5.69 -1.58
C ASP A 55 -7.16 6.26 -2.52
N GLU A 56 -8.16 6.95 -1.98
CA GLU A 56 -9.22 7.57 -2.78
C GLU A 56 -8.68 8.68 -3.68
N PHE A 57 -7.76 9.48 -3.17
CA PHE A 57 -7.07 10.51 -3.94
C PHE A 57 -6.36 9.91 -5.17
N PHE A 58 -5.65 8.78 -4.99
CA PHE A 58 -5.02 8.08 -6.09
C PHE A 58 -6.02 7.48 -7.07
N MET A 59 -7.09 6.87 -6.57
CA MET A 59 -8.12 6.26 -7.39
C MET A 59 -8.83 7.27 -8.29
N VAL A 60 -9.09 8.47 -7.78
CA VAL A 60 -9.90 9.48 -8.48
C VAL A 60 -9.02 10.58 -9.09
N ARG A 61 -8.26 11.31 -8.27
CA ARG A 61 -7.55 12.51 -8.73
C ARG A 61 -6.31 12.20 -9.54
N VAL A 62 -5.46 11.29 -9.04
CA VAL A 62 -4.26 10.86 -9.77
C VAL A 62 -4.65 10.09 -11.02
N GLY A 63 -5.72 9.27 -10.97
CA GLY A 63 -6.31 8.63 -12.14
C GLY A 63 -6.67 9.66 -13.22
N THR A 64 -7.54 10.61 -12.90
CA THR A 64 -7.98 11.67 -13.84
C THR A 64 -6.80 12.47 -14.42
N LEU A 65 -5.80 12.85 -13.58
CA LEU A 65 -4.62 13.57 -14.07
C LEU A 65 -3.76 12.70 -14.99
N THR A 66 -3.70 11.39 -14.74
CA THR A 66 -2.98 10.46 -15.61
C THR A 66 -3.63 10.36 -16.98
N ASP A 67 -4.96 10.26 -17.02
CA ASP A 67 -5.73 10.25 -18.26
C ASP A 67 -5.58 11.58 -19.01
N GLN A 68 -5.65 12.71 -18.31
CA GLN A 68 -5.41 14.03 -18.89
C GLN A 68 -3.99 14.14 -19.48
N MET A 69 -2.98 13.60 -18.80
CA MET A 69 -1.60 13.59 -19.31
C MET A 69 -1.49 12.79 -20.62
N ILE A 70 -2.27 11.71 -20.77
CA ILE A 70 -2.26 10.85 -21.96
C ILE A 70 -3.05 11.46 -23.12
N PHE A 71 -4.28 11.95 -22.84
CA PHE A 71 -5.21 12.37 -23.89
C PHE A 71 -5.20 13.87 -24.19
N SER A 72 -4.65 14.71 -23.29
CA SER A 72 -4.68 16.17 -23.37
C SER A 72 -3.41 16.77 -22.74
N ALA A 73 -2.25 16.35 -23.18
CA ALA A 73 -0.95 16.66 -22.56
C ALA A 73 -0.68 18.18 -22.39
N ASP A 74 -1.19 19.02 -23.30
CA ASP A 74 -1.01 20.48 -23.30
C ASP A 74 -2.05 21.22 -22.45
N ALA A 75 -3.08 20.51 -21.96
CA ALA A 75 -4.09 21.10 -21.09
C ALA A 75 -3.47 21.58 -19.78
N ARG A 76 -3.87 22.79 -19.34
CA ARG A 76 -3.33 23.43 -18.14
C ARG A 76 -4.42 23.72 -17.13
N ASP A 77 -4.06 23.59 -15.86
CA ASP A 77 -4.90 24.06 -14.76
C ASP A 77 -5.20 25.57 -14.91
N ASN A 78 -6.45 25.95 -14.72
CA ASN A 78 -6.91 27.31 -14.99
C ASN A 78 -6.38 28.36 -13.99
N LYS A 79 -5.85 27.94 -12.85
CA LYS A 79 -5.33 28.81 -11.77
C LYS A 79 -3.82 28.86 -11.75
N THR A 80 -3.18 27.70 -11.70
CA THR A 80 -1.73 27.57 -11.56
C THR A 80 -1.02 27.44 -12.90
N GLN A 81 -1.76 27.18 -14.00
CA GLN A 81 -1.21 26.95 -15.33
C GLN A 81 -0.29 25.70 -15.43
N MET A 82 -0.31 24.86 -14.42
CA MET A 82 0.43 23.60 -14.44
C MET A 82 -0.22 22.60 -15.41
N THR A 83 0.60 21.89 -16.17
CA THR A 83 0.18 20.71 -16.94
C THR A 83 -0.13 19.54 -16.00
N ALA A 84 -0.86 18.53 -16.48
CA ALA A 84 -1.11 17.32 -15.71
C ALA A 84 0.20 16.62 -15.28
N LYS A 85 1.22 16.60 -16.16
CA LYS A 85 2.54 16.04 -15.86
C LYS A 85 3.26 16.80 -14.73
N GLU A 86 3.21 18.12 -14.73
CA GLU A 86 3.82 18.93 -13.67
C GLU A 86 3.09 18.69 -12.34
N GLN A 87 1.75 18.65 -12.35
CA GLN A 87 0.95 18.36 -11.16
C GLN A 87 1.28 16.96 -10.59
N LEU A 88 1.32 15.93 -11.43
CA LEU A 88 1.69 14.57 -11.02
C LEU A 88 3.09 14.50 -10.41
N SER A 89 4.06 15.21 -10.98
CA SER A 89 5.44 15.25 -10.44
C SER A 89 5.47 15.82 -9.02
N GLU A 90 4.79 16.95 -8.79
CA GLU A 90 4.69 17.58 -7.47
C GLU A 90 3.90 16.73 -6.48
N ILE A 91 2.80 16.08 -6.93
CA ILE A 91 2.01 15.15 -6.13
C ILE A 91 2.89 13.99 -5.65
N PHE A 92 3.63 13.31 -6.54
CA PHE A 92 4.46 12.18 -6.15
C PHE A 92 5.57 12.58 -5.18
N THR A 93 6.15 13.75 -5.35
CA THR A 93 7.16 14.30 -4.42
C THR A 93 6.53 14.50 -3.03
N SER A 94 5.40 15.20 -2.96
CA SER A 94 4.70 15.49 -1.70
C SER A 94 4.21 14.22 -1.01
N VAL A 95 3.65 13.28 -1.78
CA VAL A 95 3.20 11.97 -1.24
C VAL A 95 4.37 11.18 -0.68
N GLY A 96 5.53 11.18 -1.34
CA GLY A 96 6.72 10.51 -0.82
C GLY A 96 7.17 11.05 0.55
N GLU A 97 7.02 12.35 0.80
CA GLU A 97 7.28 12.96 2.11
C GLU A 97 6.24 12.57 3.16
N LEU A 98 4.95 12.62 2.78
CA LEU A 98 3.84 12.25 3.65
C LEU A 98 3.88 10.78 4.07
N LEU A 99 4.25 9.87 3.16
CA LEU A 99 4.40 8.46 3.47
C LEU A 99 5.52 8.23 4.49
N ARG A 100 6.67 8.89 4.36
CA ARG A 100 7.74 8.81 5.37
C ARG A 100 7.30 9.35 6.74
N LYS A 101 6.49 10.41 6.76
CA LYS A 101 5.89 10.96 7.99
C LYS A 101 4.92 9.97 8.61
N LYS A 102 4.02 9.39 7.80
CA LYS A 102 3.06 8.36 8.22
C LYS A 102 3.75 7.12 8.80
N ASP A 103 4.79 6.61 8.11
CA ASP A 103 5.49 5.40 8.56
C ASP A 103 6.15 5.61 9.92
N ARG A 104 6.77 6.78 10.15
CA ARG A 104 7.32 7.13 11.47
C ARG A 104 6.23 7.24 12.54
N ALA A 105 5.11 7.89 12.23
CA ALA A 105 3.98 8.00 13.15
C ALA A 105 3.43 6.61 13.52
N TYR A 106 3.24 5.75 12.54
CA TYR A 106 2.77 4.38 12.74
C TYR A 106 3.72 3.55 13.63
N LEU A 107 5.02 3.59 13.35
CA LEU A 107 6.01 2.86 14.15
C LEU A 107 6.04 3.34 15.61
N ASN A 108 5.95 4.64 15.84
CA ASN A 108 5.88 5.20 17.19
C ASN A 108 4.61 4.76 17.92
N LEU A 109 3.46 4.78 17.22
CA LEU A 109 2.18 4.32 17.78
C LEU A 109 2.21 2.84 18.12
N MET A 110 2.78 2.00 17.25
CA MET A 110 2.91 0.57 17.53
C MET A 110 3.84 0.29 18.72
N SER A 111 4.89 1.10 18.89
CA SER A 111 5.74 1.04 20.09
C SER A 111 4.97 1.43 21.36
N GLU A 112 4.20 2.52 21.31
CA GLU A 112 3.35 2.95 22.43
C GLU A 112 2.27 1.89 22.77
N ILE A 113 1.66 1.26 21.76
CA ILE A 113 0.71 0.15 21.94
C ILE A 113 1.38 -1.08 22.57
N GLY A 114 2.64 -1.35 22.21
CA GLY A 114 3.46 -2.40 22.83
C GLY A 114 3.65 -2.23 24.34
N GLU A 115 3.69 -0.99 24.83
CA GLU A 115 3.78 -0.70 26.29
C GLU A 115 2.51 -1.17 27.05
N TYR A 116 1.38 -1.31 26.35
CA TYR A 116 0.14 -1.93 26.88
C TYR A 116 0.11 -3.45 26.67
N GLY A 117 1.22 -4.04 26.22
CA GLY A 117 1.37 -5.49 26.03
C GLY A 117 0.73 -6.03 24.75
N ILE A 118 0.24 -5.18 23.82
CA ILE A 118 -0.33 -5.62 22.56
C ILE A 118 0.75 -5.60 21.47
N GLU A 119 1.08 -6.75 20.90
CA GLU A 119 2.18 -6.89 19.95
C GLU A 119 1.76 -7.58 18.65
N LEU A 120 2.26 -7.05 17.53
CA LEU A 120 2.31 -7.77 16.26
C LEU A 120 3.66 -8.45 16.14
N ILE A 121 3.66 -9.79 16.18
CA ILE A 121 4.89 -10.58 16.11
C ILE A 121 5.24 -10.99 14.68
N SER A 122 6.50 -11.25 14.45
CA SER A 122 7.05 -11.79 13.20
C SER A 122 7.71 -13.17 13.44
N PHE A 123 7.97 -13.91 12.36
CA PHE A 123 8.70 -15.18 12.47
C PHE A 123 10.18 -15.04 12.90
N ASN A 124 10.71 -13.81 12.96
CA ASN A 124 12.08 -13.58 13.41
C ASN A 124 12.21 -13.68 14.94
N ASP A 125 11.12 -13.37 15.66
CA ASP A 125 11.12 -13.21 17.12
C ASP A 125 10.07 -14.13 17.79
N ILE A 126 9.72 -15.25 17.14
CA ILE A 126 8.68 -16.17 17.63
C ILE A 126 9.27 -17.32 18.44
N GLU A 127 8.60 -17.70 19.52
CA GLU A 127 8.94 -18.89 20.29
C GLU A 127 8.62 -20.18 19.51
N PHE A 128 9.37 -21.24 19.78
CA PHE A 128 9.23 -22.51 19.05
C PHE A 128 7.82 -23.11 19.13
N ALA A 129 7.18 -23.06 20.29
CA ALA A 129 5.83 -23.59 20.48
C ALA A 129 4.79 -22.85 19.62
N ASP A 130 4.90 -21.53 19.54
CA ASP A 130 4.01 -20.69 18.74
C ASP A 130 4.28 -20.86 17.24
N ALA A 131 5.54 -21.04 16.84
CA ALA A 131 5.88 -21.37 15.45
C ALA A 131 5.25 -22.69 15.01
N VAL A 132 5.28 -23.73 15.85
CA VAL A 132 4.61 -25.03 15.59
C VAL A 132 3.10 -24.84 15.50
N TYR A 133 2.50 -24.06 16.39
CA TYR A 133 1.08 -23.76 16.31
C TYR A 133 0.71 -23.06 14.99
N LEU A 134 1.44 -22.02 14.61
CA LEU A 134 1.19 -21.27 13.38
C LEU A 134 1.41 -22.12 12.12
N GLU A 135 2.39 -23.02 12.12
CA GLU A 135 2.57 -23.95 11.01
C GLU A 135 1.38 -24.91 10.88
N ASN A 136 0.88 -25.45 11.99
CA ASN A 136 -0.32 -26.29 11.99
C ASN A 136 -1.56 -25.51 11.57
N TYR A 137 -1.73 -24.29 12.08
CA TYR A 137 -2.83 -23.41 11.70
C TYR A 137 -2.77 -23.09 10.20
N PHE A 138 -1.60 -22.76 9.66
CA PHE A 138 -1.41 -22.55 8.24
C PHE A 138 -1.82 -23.78 7.43
N LYS A 139 -1.32 -24.95 7.75
CA LYS A 139 -1.57 -26.20 7.02
C LYS A 139 -3.05 -26.61 6.99
N HIS A 140 -3.75 -26.45 8.12
CA HIS A 140 -5.11 -26.97 8.25
C HIS A 140 -6.20 -25.92 8.01
N SER A 141 -5.93 -24.64 8.28
CA SER A 141 -6.94 -23.59 8.23
C SER A 141 -6.74 -22.59 7.07
N ILE A 142 -5.50 -22.34 6.66
CA ILE A 142 -5.20 -21.34 5.64
C ILE A 142 -4.92 -21.98 4.28
N MET A 143 -3.96 -22.91 4.21
CA MET A 143 -3.50 -23.50 2.95
C MET A 143 -4.62 -24.11 2.09
N PRO A 144 -5.63 -24.82 2.65
CA PRO A 144 -6.71 -25.41 1.85
C PRO A 144 -7.61 -24.39 1.15
N LEU A 145 -7.66 -23.15 1.66
CA LEU A 145 -8.49 -22.06 1.15
C LEU A 145 -7.74 -21.11 0.20
N LEU A 146 -6.41 -21.29 0.08
CA LEU A 146 -5.60 -20.45 -0.81
C LEU A 146 -5.89 -20.76 -2.28
N SER A 147 -5.86 -19.71 -3.10
CA SER A 147 -5.95 -19.80 -4.57
C SER A 147 -4.68 -19.24 -5.22
N PRO A 148 -3.54 -19.96 -5.11
CA PRO A 148 -2.28 -19.49 -5.67
C PRO A 148 -2.32 -19.50 -7.20
N GLN A 149 -1.79 -18.43 -7.81
CA GLN A 149 -1.67 -18.28 -9.24
C GLN A 149 -0.20 -18.21 -9.65
N ILE A 150 0.13 -18.78 -10.82
CA ILE A 150 1.48 -18.71 -11.39
C ILE A 150 1.38 -18.06 -12.76
N VAL A 151 2.02 -16.90 -12.90
CA VAL A 151 2.03 -16.11 -14.12
C VAL A 151 3.36 -16.29 -14.84
N GLY A 152 3.31 -16.78 -16.08
CA GLY A 152 4.47 -16.91 -16.96
C GLY A 152 4.38 -15.94 -18.14
N LYS A 153 5.45 -15.86 -18.94
CA LYS A 153 5.56 -14.93 -20.09
C LYS A 153 4.43 -15.07 -21.14
N LYS A 154 3.77 -16.23 -21.20
CA LYS A 154 2.74 -16.54 -22.22
C LYS A 154 1.31 -16.45 -21.66
N GLN A 155 1.15 -16.15 -20.39
CA GLN A 155 -0.16 -16.08 -19.74
C GLN A 155 -0.53 -14.61 -19.52
N PRO A 156 -1.81 -14.22 -19.70
CA PRO A 156 -2.25 -12.88 -19.34
C PRO A 156 -2.04 -12.64 -17.86
N PHE A 157 -1.71 -11.41 -17.51
CA PHE A 157 -1.60 -11.01 -16.09
C PHE A 157 -3.00 -11.08 -15.46
N PRO A 158 -3.16 -11.71 -14.28
CA PRO A 158 -4.46 -11.83 -13.65
C PRO A 158 -5.00 -10.47 -13.20
N PHE A 159 -6.31 -10.35 -13.17
CA PHE A 159 -6.95 -9.20 -12.56
C PHE A 159 -6.78 -9.23 -11.05
N LEU A 160 -6.03 -8.28 -10.51
CA LEU A 160 -5.86 -8.10 -9.07
C LEU A 160 -6.93 -7.12 -8.56
N ARG A 161 -7.67 -7.49 -7.54
CA ARG A 161 -8.72 -6.65 -6.94
C ARG A 161 -8.14 -5.40 -6.31
N ASN A 162 -8.89 -4.30 -6.41
CA ASN A 162 -8.52 -3.03 -5.81
C ASN A 162 -8.45 -3.12 -4.28
N LYS A 163 -7.45 -2.49 -3.69
CA LYS A 163 -7.19 -2.44 -2.24
C LYS A 163 -6.88 -3.78 -1.55
N GLU A 164 -6.86 -4.89 -2.26
CA GLU A 164 -6.46 -6.19 -1.69
C GLU A 164 -4.96 -6.34 -1.53
N ILE A 165 -4.57 -7.12 -0.52
CA ILE A 165 -3.18 -7.51 -0.25
C ILE A 165 -2.90 -8.86 -0.91
N TYR A 166 -1.76 -8.96 -1.56
CA TYR A 166 -1.28 -10.17 -2.19
C TYR A 166 0.14 -10.49 -1.70
N ALA A 167 0.40 -11.74 -1.38
CA ALA A 167 1.75 -12.24 -1.26
C ALA A 167 2.25 -12.65 -2.65
N VAL A 168 3.39 -12.10 -3.07
CA VAL A 168 3.99 -12.36 -4.38
C VAL A 168 5.39 -12.94 -4.24
N ALA A 169 5.78 -13.80 -5.17
CA ALA A 169 7.13 -14.37 -5.21
C ALA A 169 7.66 -14.50 -6.63
N LEU A 170 8.94 -14.22 -6.80
CA LEU A 170 9.69 -14.58 -8.00
C LEU A 170 10.10 -16.05 -7.91
N LEU A 171 9.46 -16.87 -8.73
CA LEU A 171 9.62 -18.33 -8.79
C LEU A 171 10.61 -18.71 -9.90
N LYS A 172 11.61 -19.52 -9.57
CA LYS A 172 12.55 -20.07 -10.56
C LYS A 172 12.33 -21.56 -10.73
N SER A 173 12.23 -22.00 -11.99
CA SER A 173 12.23 -23.41 -12.39
C SER A 173 13.17 -23.61 -13.57
N LYS A 174 14.25 -24.36 -13.39
CA LYS A 174 15.30 -24.55 -14.39
C LYS A 174 15.77 -23.19 -14.97
N ASN A 175 15.43 -22.85 -16.22
CA ASN A 175 15.83 -21.64 -16.91
C ASN A 175 14.72 -20.57 -17.02
N ASN A 176 13.56 -20.80 -16.40
CA ASN A 176 12.42 -19.89 -16.49
C ASN A 176 12.09 -19.26 -15.15
N GLU A 177 11.82 -17.95 -15.19
CA GLU A 177 11.27 -17.19 -14.06
C GLU A 177 9.78 -16.96 -14.28
N LYS A 178 9.01 -17.07 -13.21
CA LYS A 178 7.57 -16.86 -13.15
C LYS A 178 7.22 -16.04 -11.93
N LEU A 179 6.04 -15.41 -11.93
CA LEU A 179 5.50 -14.73 -10.80
C LEU A 179 4.46 -15.62 -10.10
N GLY A 180 4.68 -15.91 -8.83
CA GLY A 180 3.67 -16.52 -7.95
C GLY A 180 2.87 -15.42 -7.27
N ILE A 181 1.55 -15.54 -7.23
CA ILE A 181 0.63 -14.58 -6.62
C ILE A 181 -0.34 -15.35 -5.73
N VAL A 182 -0.49 -14.92 -4.49
CA VAL A 182 -1.43 -15.50 -3.51
C VAL A 182 -2.28 -14.38 -2.91
N PRO A 183 -3.60 -14.39 -3.11
CA PRO A 183 -4.49 -13.44 -2.44
C PRO A 183 -4.49 -13.65 -0.92
N CYS A 184 -4.40 -12.56 -0.15
CA CYS A 184 -4.49 -12.56 1.31
C CYS A 184 -5.81 -11.91 1.75
N SER A 185 -6.94 -12.35 1.18
CA SER A 185 -8.23 -11.70 1.34
C SER A 185 -8.75 -11.76 2.77
N SER A 186 -9.10 -10.59 3.32
CA SER A 186 -9.74 -10.48 4.63
C SER A 186 -11.17 -11.02 4.67
N GLU A 187 -11.79 -11.25 3.52
CA GLU A 187 -13.12 -11.90 3.43
C GLU A 187 -13.07 -13.40 3.73
N VAL A 188 -11.90 -14.02 3.49
CA VAL A 188 -11.70 -15.47 3.67
C VAL A 188 -11.01 -15.77 4.99
N PHE A 189 -10.08 -14.91 5.43
CA PHE A 189 -9.24 -15.14 6.60
C PHE A 189 -9.42 -14.04 7.65
N LYS A 190 -9.37 -14.42 8.93
CA LYS A 190 -9.16 -13.44 10.01
C LYS A 190 -7.75 -12.86 9.85
N ARG A 191 -7.66 -11.55 9.73
CA ARG A 191 -6.37 -10.89 9.49
C ARG A 191 -5.42 -10.99 10.67
N LEU A 192 -5.95 -10.87 11.89
CA LEU A 192 -5.19 -11.02 13.14
C LEU A 192 -5.37 -12.43 13.68
N ILE A 193 -4.28 -13.19 13.72
CA ILE A 193 -4.24 -14.56 14.25
C ILE A 193 -3.70 -14.46 15.68
N PRO A 194 -4.50 -14.77 16.72
CA PRO A 194 -4.05 -14.73 18.10
C PRO A 194 -3.00 -15.83 18.36
N ILE A 195 -2.02 -15.52 19.18
CA ILE A 195 -0.97 -16.45 19.61
C ILE A 195 -1.38 -17.12 20.92
N PRO A 196 -1.39 -18.47 21.01
CA PRO A 196 -1.89 -19.17 22.19
C PRO A 196 -1.10 -18.92 23.48
N SER A 197 0.22 -18.72 23.38
CA SER A 197 1.09 -18.45 24.53
C SER A 197 0.82 -17.10 25.20
N ASP A 198 0.31 -16.12 24.42
CA ASP A 198 0.01 -14.80 24.91
C ASP A 198 -1.20 -14.19 24.15
N LYS A 199 -2.27 -13.92 24.90
CA LYS A 199 -3.54 -13.43 24.35
C LYS A 199 -3.45 -12.04 23.70
N ASN A 200 -2.40 -11.30 23.94
CA ASN A 200 -2.18 -9.97 23.42
C ASN A 200 -1.21 -9.93 22.23
N LYS A 201 -0.67 -11.09 21.84
CA LYS A 201 0.21 -11.23 20.66
C LYS A 201 -0.57 -11.73 19.46
N TYR A 202 -0.29 -11.14 18.32
CA TYR A 202 -0.97 -11.46 17.06
C TYR A 202 0.02 -11.58 15.91
N MET A 203 -0.26 -12.53 15.00
CA MET A 203 0.38 -12.64 13.70
C MET A 203 -0.55 -12.14 12.61
N LEU A 204 -0.05 -11.35 11.66
CA LEU A 204 -0.82 -10.99 10.46
C LEU A 204 -0.91 -12.20 9.51
N VAL A 205 -2.10 -12.47 8.98
CA VAL A 205 -2.32 -13.60 8.05
C VAL A 205 -1.48 -13.46 6.77
N GLU A 206 -1.29 -12.24 6.27
CA GLU A 206 -0.45 -11.96 5.11
C GLU A 206 1.03 -12.29 5.38
N GLU A 207 1.54 -12.03 6.58
CA GLU A 207 2.90 -12.42 6.99
C GLU A 207 3.03 -13.95 7.12
N LEU A 208 2.00 -14.60 7.67
CA LEU A 208 1.94 -16.06 7.75
C LEU A 208 1.98 -16.68 6.35
N ILE A 209 1.16 -16.19 5.41
CA ILE A 209 1.15 -16.66 4.02
C ILE A 209 2.49 -16.41 3.36
N LEU A 210 3.06 -15.20 3.54
CA LEU A 210 4.37 -14.85 2.99
C LEU A 210 5.47 -15.77 3.51
N HIS A 211 5.45 -16.11 4.81
CA HIS A 211 6.42 -17.02 5.41
C HIS A 211 6.37 -18.41 4.75
N PHE A 212 5.17 -18.98 4.59
CA PHE A 212 4.97 -20.32 4.05
C PHE A 212 4.86 -20.41 2.52
N MET A 213 5.17 -19.34 1.77
CA MET A 213 5.22 -19.39 0.31
C MET A 213 6.07 -20.54 -0.27
N PRO A 214 7.21 -20.96 0.34
CA PRO A 214 7.95 -22.14 -0.13
C PRO A 214 7.15 -23.44 -0.10
N GLN A 215 6.21 -23.59 0.82
CA GLN A 215 5.31 -24.75 0.87
C GLN A 215 4.21 -24.66 -0.19
N ILE A 216 3.67 -23.45 -0.43
CA ILE A 216 2.65 -23.20 -1.46
C ILE A 216 3.23 -23.50 -2.87
N PHE A 217 4.44 -23.02 -3.14
CA PHE A 217 5.12 -23.19 -4.42
C PHE A 217 6.25 -24.22 -4.38
N SER A 218 6.02 -25.37 -3.76
CA SER A 218 7.03 -26.42 -3.47
C SER A 218 7.79 -26.94 -4.70
N LYS A 219 7.25 -26.77 -5.92
CA LYS A 219 7.90 -27.18 -7.18
C LYS A 219 8.87 -26.12 -7.73
N TYR A 220 9.02 -24.98 -7.06
CA TYR A 220 9.82 -23.83 -7.50
C TYR A 220 10.81 -23.40 -6.42
N THR A 221 11.92 -22.83 -6.86
CA THR A 221 12.82 -22.10 -5.95
C THR A 221 12.38 -20.66 -5.87
N ILE A 222 12.12 -20.14 -4.67
CA ILE A 222 11.77 -18.74 -4.46
C ILE A 222 13.04 -17.89 -4.45
N LYS A 223 13.13 -16.92 -5.36
CA LYS A 223 14.22 -15.95 -5.46
C LYS A 223 14.04 -14.76 -4.51
N SER A 224 12.82 -14.25 -4.51
CA SER A 224 12.40 -13.14 -3.65
C SER A 224 10.90 -13.25 -3.41
N LYS A 225 10.42 -12.67 -2.32
CA LYS A 225 9.00 -12.60 -1.97
C LYS A 225 8.70 -11.28 -1.28
N SER A 226 7.48 -10.79 -1.44
CA SER A 226 7.02 -9.53 -0.87
C SER A 226 5.50 -9.51 -0.73
N LEU A 227 5.00 -8.60 0.08
CA LEU A 227 3.58 -8.23 0.07
C LEU A 227 3.39 -7.04 -0.87
N ILE A 228 2.32 -7.05 -1.63
CA ILE A 228 1.90 -5.93 -2.48
C ILE A 228 0.44 -5.60 -2.23
N ARG A 229 0.06 -4.36 -2.46
CA ARG A 229 -1.32 -3.88 -2.47
C ARG A 229 -1.53 -3.03 -3.71
N ILE A 230 -2.64 -3.25 -4.41
CA ILE A 230 -2.94 -2.57 -5.66
C ILE A 230 -3.99 -1.49 -5.42
N ILE A 231 -3.72 -0.28 -5.94
CA ILE A 231 -4.71 0.79 -6.07
C ILE A 231 -4.96 0.99 -7.56
N ARG A 232 -6.23 0.96 -7.97
CA ARG A 232 -6.66 1.13 -9.35
C ARG A 232 -7.31 2.48 -9.57
N ASN A 233 -7.23 3.00 -10.79
CA ASN A 233 -8.08 4.11 -11.22
C ASN A 233 -9.56 3.69 -11.08
N ALA A 234 -10.39 4.58 -10.53
CA ALA A 234 -11.82 4.34 -10.32
C ALA A 234 -12.60 4.28 -11.65
N ASP A 235 -12.10 4.93 -12.70
CA ASP A 235 -12.73 5.04 -14.01
C ASP A 235 -12.36 3.88 -14.97
N ILE A 236 -11.64 2.85 -14.48
CA ILE A 236 -11.40 1.65 -15.29
C ILE A 236 -12.68 0.81 -15.29
N ASP A 237 -13.42 0.91 -16.37
CA ASP A 237 -14.47 -0.04 -16.72
C ASP A 237 -13.86 -1.42 -16.98
N VAL A 238 -14.44 -2.44 -16.38
CA VAL A 238 -14.02 -3.85 -16.50
C VAL A 238 -14.84 -4.52 -17.58
#